data_b6142b3296e76242b8bcae409bdd41aa
#
_entry.id   b6142b3296e76242b8bcae409bdd41aa
#
_cell.length_a   1.000
_cell.length_b   1.000
_cell.length_c   1.000
_cell.angle_alpha   90.00
_cell.angle_beta   90.00
_cell.angle_gamma   90.00
#
_symmetry.space_group_name_H-M   'P 1'
#
loop_
_entity.id
_entity.type
_entity.pdbx_description
1 polymer ?
#
loop_
_entity_poly.entity_id
_entity_poly.type
_entity_poly.pdbx_seq_one_letter_code
_entity_poly.pdbx_strand_id
1 'polypeptide(L)'
;MSLSPDVAFLCDDPDLGAQEFTVRRRKGAWNAGRFTAQGEPQILHPIGNIQSPTPEQLAFFPEGERKHETKVIYTRTMLYMTEGEDIADEITWHDHPYKIIRADRWDDWGFCVAYAVRR
;
A
#
# COMPACT_ATOMS: atom_id res chain seq x y z
N MET A 1 11.94 -13.31 3.65
CA MET A 1 12.80 -12.77 2.59
C MET A 1 13.15 -11.33 2.95
N SER A 2 14.42 -11.05 3.07
CA SER A 2 14.86 -9.69 3.32
C SER A 2 15.07 -8.99 1.96
N LEU A 3 14.44 -7.83 1.81
CA LEU A 3 14.68 -6.99 0.65
C LEU A 3 15.96 -6.19 0.91
N SER A 4 16.88 -6.21 -0.05
CA SER A 4 18.06 -5.39 0.03
C SER A 4 17.79 -4.02 -0.63
N PRO A 5 18.60 -2.99 -0.36
CA PRO A 5 18.45 -1.69 -1.00
C PRO A 5 18.56 -1.76 -2.53
N ASP A 6 19.19 -2.80 -3.05
CA ASP A 6 19.33 -2.99 -4.50
C ASP A 6 17.98 -3.23 -5.19
N VAL A 7 16.93 -3.56 -4.44
CA VAL A 7 15.58 -3.75 -5.00
C VAL A 7 14.79 -2.46 -5.04
N ALA A 8 15.25 -1.42 -4.37
CA ALA A 8 14.52 -0.14 -4.31
C ALA A 8 14.34 0.51 -5.67
N PHE A 9 15.21 0.25 -6.63
CA PHE A 9 15.07 0.78 -7.99
C PHE A 9 13.82 0.28 -8.72
N LEU A 10 13.27 -0.86 -8.31
CA LEU A 10 12.00 -1.36 -8.86
C LEU A 10 10.86 -0.36 -8.65
N CYS A 11 10.97 0.47 -7.61
CA CYS A 11 9.93 1.44 -7.27
C CYS A 11 9.81 2.56 -8.30
N ASP A 12 10.89 2.88 -9.01
CA ASP A 12 10.95 4.07 -9.84
C ASP A 12 11.19 3.80 -11.33
N ASP A 13 11.64 2.60 -11.68
CA ASP A 13 12.08 2.31 -13.05
C ASP A 13 10.89 1.90 -13.94
N PRO A 14 10.46 2.75 -14.89
CA PRO A 14 9.34 2.40 -15.77
C PRO A 14 9.64 1.21 -16.68
N ASP A 15 10.91 0.93 -16.98
CA ASP A 15 11.30 -0.24 -17.77
C ASP A 15 11.05 -1.54 -17.01
N LEU A 16 10.97 -1.47 -15.67
CA LEU A 16 10.66 -2.60 -14.82
C LEU A 16 9.20 -2.64 -14.38
N GLY A 17 8.38 -1.74 -14.91
CA GLY A 17 6.95 -1.71 -14.65
C GLY A 17 6.49 -0.67 -13.64
N ALA A 18 7.37 0.27 -13.23
CA ALA A 18 6.95 1.35 -12.35
C ALA A 18 5.93 2.24 -13.04
N GLN A 19 4.86 2.59 -12.34
CA GLN A 19 3.76 3.38 -12.85
C GLN A 19 3.12 4.21 -11.75
N GLU A 20 2.37 5.24 -12.16
CA GLU A 20 1.63 6.06 -11.21
C GLU A 20 0.36 5.34 -10.75
N PHE A 21 0.06 5.47 -9.48
CA PHE A 21 -1.21 5.04 -8.91
C PHE A 21 -1.73 6.13 -7.97
N THR A 22 -2.95 6.00 -7.49
CA THR A 22 -3.57 7.02 -6.65
C THR A 22 -3.74 6.50 -5.23
N VAL A 23 -3.36 7.32 -4.24
CA VAL A 23 -3.55 7.03 -2.83
C VAL A 23 -4.47 8.08 -2.24
N ARG A 24 -5.53 7.63 -1.60
CA ARG A 24 -6.42 8.49 -0.83
C ARG A 24 -6.11 8.28 0.64
N ARG A 25 -5.54 9.29 1.26
CA ARG A 25 -5.15 9.27 2.67
C ARG A 25 -6.08 10.13 3.49
N ARG A 26 -6.78 9.52 4.41
CA ARG A 26 -7.67 10.24 5.30
C ARG A 26 -6.90 10.79 6.49
N LYS A 27 -7.18 12.04 6.83
CA LYS A 27 -6.72 12.64 8.06
C LYS A 27 -7.82 12.47 9.09
N GLY A 28 -7.43 12.20 10.31
CA GLY A 28 -8.40 12.05 11.38
C GLY A 28 -7.80 12.41 12.73
N ALA A 29 -8.67 12.52 13.72
CA ALA A 29 -8.28 12.79 15.09
C ALA A 29 -9.17 12.01 16.05
N TRP A 30 -8.62 11.68 17.22
CA TRP A 30 -9.39 11.10 18.30
C TRP A 30 -10.21 12.20 18.97
N ASN A 31 -11.50 11.95 19.08
CA ASN A 31 -12.39 12.84 19.79
C ASN A 31 -13.39 11.98 20.59
N ALA A 32 -13.38 12.13 21.89
CA ALA A 32 -14.27 11.41 22.81
C ALA A 32 -14.18 9.88 22.65
N GLY A 33 -12.98 9.34 22.44
CA GLY A 33 -12.77 7.91 22.29
C GLY A 33 -13.10 7.35 20.91
N ARG A 34 -13.44 8.22 19.97
CA ARG A 34 -13.74 7.84 18.58
C ARG A 34 -12.75 8.47 17.62
N PHE A 35 -12.33 7.68 16.64
CA PHE A 35 -11.58 8.23 15.53
C PHE A 35 -12.57 8.83 14.52
N THR A 36 -12.39 10.12 14.24
CA THR A 36 -13.23 10.84 13.30
C THR A 36 -12.36 11.39 12.19
N ALA A 37 -12.70 11.08 10.95
CA ALA A 37 -12.03 11.68 9.81
C ALA A 37 -12.31 13.17 9.79
N GLN A 38 -11.25 13.99 9.71
CA GLN A 38 -11.36 15.43 9.70
C GLN A 38 -10.87 16.00 8.38
N GLY A 39 -11.69 16.87 7.79
CA GLY A 39 -11.36 17.54 6.55
C GLY A 39 -11.43 16.63 5.34
N GLU A 40 -10.94 17.14 4.22
CA GLU A 40 -10.88 16.40 2.98
C GLU A 40 -9.70 15.43 2.99
N PRO A 41 -9.85 14.26 2.36
CA PRO A 41 -8.73 13.33 2.26
C PRO A 41 -7.61 13.92 1.40
N GLN A 42 -6.39 13.58 1.75
CA GLN A 42 -5.23 13.93 0.96
C GLN A 42 -5.12 12.94 -0.21
N ILE A 43 -4.97 13.46 -1.41
CA ILE A 43 -4.79 12.65 -2.61
C ILE A 43 -3.33 12.70 -3.03
N LEU A 44 -2.71 11.54 -3.16
CA LEU A 44 -1.33 11.40 -3.58
C LEU A 44 -1.28 10.64 -4.89
N HIS A 45 -0.26 10.90 -5.69
CA HIS A 45 -0.03 10.22 -6.96
C HIS A 45 1.39 9.64 -6.99
N PRO A 46 1.68 8.68 -6.13
CA PRO A 46 3.02 8.08 -6.09
C PRO A 46 3.29 7.21 -7.30
N ILE A 47 4.58 6.95 -7.50
CA ILE A 47 5.04 5.99 -8.50
C ILE A 47 5.45 4.74 -7.76
N GLY A 48 5.06 3.59 -8.28
CA GLY A 48 5.43 2.31 -7.71
C GLY A 48 5.27 1.18 -8.69
N ASN A 49 5.79 0.03 -8.30
CA ASN A 49 5.69 -1.19 -9.09
C ASN A 49 4.59 -2.05 -8.48
N ILE A 50 3.55 -2.32 -9.26
CA ILE A 50 2.39 -3.12 -8.81
C ILE A 50 2.43 -4.45 -9.53
N GLN A 51 2.57 -5.53 -8.79
CA GLN A 51 2.74 -6.87 -9.33
C GLN A 51 1.81 -7.86 -8.63
N SER A 52 1.57 -8.99 -9.30
CA SER A 52 0.89 -10.10 -8.66
C SER A 52 1.82 -10.72 -7.61
N PRO A 53 1.27 -11.18 -6.47
CA PRO A 53 2.11 -11.78 -5.45
C PRO A 53 2.73 -13.10 -5.91
N THR A 54 3.94 -13.39 -5.42
CA THR A 54 4.52 -14.72 -5.55
C THR A 54 3.78 -15.68 -4.61
N PRO A 55 3.93 -17.01 -4.80
CA PRO A 55 3.34 -17.97 -3.87
C PRO A 55 3.72 -17.74 -2.41
N GLU A 56 4.96 -17.32 -2.15
CA GLU A 56 5.42 -16.99 -0.79
C GLU A 56 4.72 -15.76 -0.25
N GLN A 57 4.58 -14.73 -1.07
CA GLN A 57 3.90 -13.50 -0.70
C GLN A 57 2.40 -13.74 -0.49
N LEU A 58 1.80 -14.65 -1.26
CA LEU A 58 0.39 -14.97 -1.12
C LEU A 58 0.07 -15.49 0.29
N ALA A 59 1.02 -16.12 0.95
CA ALA A 59 0.85 -16.60 2.31
C ALA A 59 0.66 -15.46 3.32
N PHE A 60 1.07 -14.23 3.00
CA PHE A 60 0.84 -13.06 3.85
C PHE A 60 -0.60 -12.55 3.80
N PHE A 61 -1.37 -12.98 2.82
CA PHE A 61 -2.79 -12.61 2.71
C PHE A 61 -3.64 -13.59 3.53
N PRO A 62 -4.61 -13.11 4.32
CA PRO A 62 -5.56 -14.00 4.99
C PRO A 62 -6.30 -14.87 3.97
N GLU A 63 -6.63 -16.10 4.34
CA GLU A 63 -7.29 -17.04 3.42
C GLU A 63 -8.56 -16.46 2.80
N GLY A 64 -9.36 -15.74 3.57
CA GLY A 64 -10.59 -15.13 3.07
C GLY A 64 -10.33 -14.07 2.01
N GLU A 65 -9.18 -13.41 2.05
CA GLU A 65 -8.82 -12.36 1.11
C GLU A 65 -8.21 -12.90 -0.18
N ARG A 66 -7.73 -14.14 -0.18
CA ARG A 66 -7.12 -14.76 -1.37
C ARG A 66 -8.11 -15.02 -2.50
N LYS A 67 -9.41 -14.93 -2.21
CA LYS A 67 -10.47 -15.03 -3.22
C LYS A 67 -10.55 -13.81 -4.12
N HIS A 68 -10.04 -12.69 -3.65
CA HIS A 68 -10.03 -11.44 -4.39
C HIS A 68 -8.74 -11.28 -5.16
N GLU A 69 -8.72 -10.33 -6.08
CA GLU A 69 -7.49 -9.99 -6.76
C GLU A 69 -6.52 -9.35 -5.77
N THR A 70 -5.32 -9.92 -5.68
CA THR A 70 -4.29 -9.47 -4.77
C THR A 70 -3.12 -8.88 -5.54
N LYS A 71 -2.53 -7.81 -5.01
CA LYS A 71 -1.37 -7.14 -5.60
C LYS A 71 -0.35 -6.81 -4.54
N VAL A 72 0.92 -6.76 -4.96
CA VAL A 72 2.03 -6.30 -4.12
C VAL A 72 2.57 -5.03 -4.74
N ILE A 73 2.68 -3.97 -3.94
CA ILE A 73 3.07 -2.64 -4.38
C ILE A 73 4.43 -2.30 -3.78
N TYR A 74 5.42 -2.03 -4.65
CA TYR A 74 6.75 -1.56 -4.27
C TYR A 74 6.83 -0.07 -4.59
N THR A 75 6.96 0.77 -3.58
CA THR A 75 6.99 2.22 -3.77
C THR A 75 7.89 2.90 -2.75
N ARG A 76 8.45 4.06 -3.12
CA ARG A 76 9.20 4.88 -2.18
C ARG A 76 8.30 5.68 -1.25
N THR A 77 7.03 5.82 -1.59
CA THR A 77 6.06 6.48 -0.72
C THR A 77 5.62 5.53 0.38
N MET A 78 5.76 5.94 1.64
CA MET A 78 5.32 5.11 2.76
C MET A 78 3.80 5.03 2.77
N LEU A 79 3.29 3.80 2.75
CA LEU A 79 1.85 3.51 2.78
C LEU A 79 1.47 3.00 4.16
N TYR A 80 0.23 3.25 4.56
CA TYR A 80 -0.26 2.94 5.90
C TYR A 80 -1.48 2.04 5.85
N MET A 81 -1.47 1.04 6.71
CA MET A 81 -2.66 0.24 7.00
C MET A 81 -3.28 0.71 8.30
N THR A 82 -4.51 0.30 8.57
CA THR A 82 -5.16 0.65 9.83
C THR A 82 -4.41 0.02 11.00
N GLU A 83 -3.82 0.87 11.83
CA GLU A 83 -3.17 0.47 13.08
C GLU A 83 -3.69 1.39 14.17
N GLY A 84 -4.47 0.83 15.10
CA GLY A 84 -5.00 1.61 16.21
C GLY A 84 -5.83 2.80 15.75
N GLU A 85 -5.22 3.97 15.74
CA GLU A 85 -5.88 5.25 15.46
C GLU A 85 -5.85 5.65 13.99
N ASP A 86 -4.98 5.04 13.20
CA ASP A 86 -4.80 5.43 11.81
C ASP A 86 -5.75 4.67 10.89
N ILE A 87 -6.25 5.36 9.88
CA ILE A 87 -7.05 4.75 8.83
C ILE A 87 -6.13 4.32 7.70
N ALA A 88 -6.32 3.11 7.21
CA ALA A 88 -5.54 2.60 6.09
C ALA A 88 -5.69 3.49 4.85
N ASP A 89 -4.60 3.64 4.11
CA ASP A 89 -4.64 4.29 2.80
C ASP A 89 -5.50 3.47 1.83
N GLU A 90 -6.26 4.16 1.01
CA GLU A 90 -7.02 3.55 -0.09
C GLU A 90 -6.24 3.73 -1.39
N ILE A 91 -6.03 2.64 -2.10
CA ILE A 91 -5.31 2.64 -3.38
C ILE A 91 -6.31 2.55 -4.51
N THR A 92 -6.11 3.36 -5.55
CA THR A 92 -6.83 3.23 -6.81
C THR A 92 -5.81 3.00 -7.91
N TRP A 93 -5.98 1.90 -8.64
CA TRP A 93 -5.11 1.53 -9.74
C TRP A 93 -5.93 0.92 -10.86
N HIS A 94 -5.74 1.41 -12.09
CA HIS A 94 -6.55 1.01 -13.26
C HIS A 94 -8.05 1.12 -12.97
N ASP A 95 -8.46 2.21 -12.30
CA ASP A 95 -9.85 2.49 -11.91
C ASP A 95 -10.48 1.47 -10.95
N HIS A 96 -9.64 0.66 -10.30
CA HIS A 96 -10.10 -0.30 -9.30
C HIS A 96 -9.59 0.07 -7.91
N PRO A 97 -10.47 0.02 -6.90
CA PRO A 97 -10.06 0.29 -5.52
C PRO A 97 -9.38 -0.93 -4.89
N TYR A 98 -8.35 -0.69 -4.10
CA TYR A 98 -7.63 -1.70 -3.36
C TYR A 98 -7.50 -1.28 -1.90
N LYS A 99 -7.61 -2.27 -1.01
CA LYS A 99 -7.42 -2.07 0.43
C LYS A 99 -6.06 -2.64 0.81
N ILE A 100 -5.28 -1.87 1.58
CA ILE A 100 -4.00 -2.34 2.10
C ILE A 100 -4.27 -3.21 3.33
N ILE A 101 -3.80 -4.45 3.29
CA ILE A 101 -3.95 -5.39 4.42
C ILE A 101 -2.65 -5.56 5.19
N ARG A 102 -1.52 -5.20 4.60
CA ARG A 102 -0.21 -5.23 5.25
C ARG A 102 0.71 -4.25 4.55
N ALA A 103 1.51 -3.54 5.31
CA ALA A 103 2.53 -2.64 4.76
C ALA A 103 3.83 -2.83 5.55
N ASP A 104 4.86 -3.29 4.85
CA ASP A 104 6.19 -3.42 5.40
C ASP A 104 6.98 -2.18 4.99
N ARG A 105 7.19 -1.27 5.94
CA ARG A 105 7.88 -0.01 5.69
C ARG A 105 9.36 -0.18 6.04
N TRP A 106 10.18 0.00 5.02
CA TRP A 106 11.63 -0.08 5.15
C TRP A 106 12.19 1.34 5.15
N ASP A 107 11.90 2.08 6.25
CA ASP A 107 12.25 3.49 6.36
C ASP A 107 13.75 3.75 6.17
N ASP A 108 14.60 2.88 6.69
CA ASP A 108 16.06 2.99 6.56
C ASP A 108 16.53 2.88 5.11
N TRP A 109 15.74 2.25 4.26
CA TRP A 109 16.05 2.01 2.85
C TRP A 109 15.24 2.89 1.91
N GLY A 110 14.28 3.66 2.45
CA GLY A 110 13.47 4.61 1.69
C GLY A 110 12.45 3.98 0.76
N PHE A 111 11.90 2.81 1.10
CA PHE A 111 10.84 2.20 0.33
C PHE A 111 9.85 1.42 1.22
N CYS A 112 8.71 1.06 0.61
CA CYS A 112 7.64 0.36 1.27
C CYS A 112 7.13 -0.76 0.36
N VAL A 113 6.80 -1.91 0.95
CA VAL A 113 6.14 -3.01 0.26
C VAL A 113 4.76 -3.19 0.88
N ALA A 114 3.72 -2.96 0.09
CA ALA A 114 2.34 -3.05 0.55
C ALA A 114 1.63 -4.21 -0.12
N TYR A 115 0.82 -4.90 0.66
CA TYR A 115 0.00 -6.02 0.20
C TYR A 115 -1.45 -5.53 0.14
N ALA A 116 -2.03 -5.54 -1.05
CA ALA A 116 -3.34 -4.96 -1.29
C ALA A 116 -4.31 -5.95 -1.90
N VAL A 117 -5.57 -5.81 -1.55
CA VAL A 117 -6.65 -6.65 -2.03
C VAL A 117 -7.70 -5.78 -2.70
N ARG A 118 -8.15 -6.19 -3.88
CA ARG A 118 -9.20 -5.48 -4.61
C ARG A 118 -10.52 -5.57 -3.84
N ARG A 119 -11.16 -4.43 -3.72
CA ARG A 119 -12.48 -4.31 -3.11
C ARG A 119 -13.59 -4.64 -4.08
#